data_bf4e941c59847e3fa3404203ae7a2027
#
_entry.id   bf4e941c59847e3fa3404203ae7a2027
#
_cell.length_a   1.000
_cell.length_b   1.000
_cell.length_c   1.000
_cell.angle_alpha   90.00
_cell.angle_beta   90.00
_cell.angle_gamma   90.00
#
_symmetry.space_group_name_H-M   'P 1'
#
loop_
_entity.id
_entity.type
_entity.pdbx_description
1 polymer ?
#
loop_
_entity_poly.entity_id
_entity_poly.type
_entity_poly.pdbx_seq_one_letter_code
_entity_poly.pdbx_strand_id
1 'polypeptide(L)' 'MTTTNVKSIQARWQAQKAKLKLSFPKLTDDDLNFDETHKVEMLKHLEPKLAMTAGELSVIMETL' A
#
# COMPACT_ATOMS: atom_id res chain seq x y z
N MET A 1 6.69 -4.57 26.39
CA MET A 1 7.08 -4.14 25.57
C MET A 1 6.63 -4.33 24.53
N THR A 2 6.53 -3.83 23.83
CA THR A 2 6.16 -4.06 22.83
C THR A 2 6.79 -3.81 21.89
N THR A 3 7.14 -4.50 21.27
CA THR A 3 7.82 -4.32 20.27
C THR A 3 7.01 -4.42 19.16
N THR A 4 7.10 -3.70 18.27
CA THR A 4 6.53 -3.82 17.02
C THR A 4 7.21 -4.88 16.36
N ASN A 5 6.58 -5.96 16.19
CA ASN A 5 7.29 -6.99 15.55
C ASN A 5 7.03 -6.94 14.05
N VAL A 6 8.00 -7.40 13.31
CA VAL A 6 7.99 -7.36 11.86
C VAL A 6 6.78 -8.08 11.25
N LYS A 7 6.37 -9.17 11.88
CA LYS A 7 5.22 -9.92 11.39
C LYS A 7 3.94 -9.11 11.45
N SER A 8 3.76 -8.33 12.51
CA SER A 8 2.58 -7.48 12.64
C SER A 8 2.56 -6.39 11.59
N ILE A 9 3.72 -5.80 11.32
CA ILE A 9 3.84 -4.77 10.29
C ILE A 9 3.54 -5.36 8.93
N GLN A 10 4.09 -6.53 8.64
CA GLN A 10 3.87 -7.19 7.35
C GLN A 10 2.41 -7.60 7.17
N ALA A 11 1.78 -8.13 8.20
CA ALA A 11 0.38 -8.53 8.12
C ALA A 11 -0.51 -7.32 7.81
N ARG A 12 -0.23 -6.20 8.48
CA ARG A 12 -0.97 -4.98 8.24
C ARG A 12 -0.74 -4.45 6.83
N TRP A 13 0.49 -4.49 6.37
CA TRP A 13 0.86 -4.06 5.03
C TRP A 13 0.15 -4.91 3.96
N GLN A 14 0.13 -6.23 4.16
CA GLN A 14 -0.57 -7.11 3.24
C GLN A 14 -2.07 -6.83 3.21
N ALA A 15 -2.66 -6.57 4.36
CA ALA A 15 -4.07 -6.22 4.43
C ALA A 15 -4.35 -4.90 3.71
N GLN A 16 -3.48 -3.91 3.86
CA GLN A 16 -3.63 -2.63 3.17
C GLN A 16 -3.54 -2.81 1.66
N LYS A 17 -2.58 -3.61 1.20
CA LYS A 17 -2.45 -3.88 -0.23
C LYS A 17 -3.68 -4.57 -0.79
N ALA A 18 -4.21 -5.53 -0.06
CA ALA A 18 -5.41 -6.25 -0.48
C ALA A 18 -6.60 -5.29 -0.60
N LYS A 19 -6.74 -4.38 0.33
CA LYS A 19 -7.81 -3.38 0.29
C LYS A 19 -7.63 -2.42 -0.87
N LEU A 20 -6.40 -2.02 -1.16
CA LEU A 20 -6.12 -1.19 -2.32
C LEU A 20 -6.54 -1.88 -3.60
N LYS A 21 -6.23 -3.16 -3.72
CA LYS A 21 -6.59 -3.93 -4.90
C LYS A 21 -8.11 -4.03 -5.06
N LEU A 22 -8.83 -4.16 -3.97
CA LEU A 22 -10.30 -4.20 -4.00
C LEU A 22 -10.87 -2.84 -4.37
N SER A 23 -10.28 -1.76 -3.88
CA SER A 23 -10.73 -0.42 -4.18
C SER A 23 -10.39 0.01 -5.59
N PHE A 24 -9.29 -0.49 -6.12
CA PHE A 24 -8.81 -0.13 -7.45
C PHE A 24 -8.55 -1.40 -8.26
N PRO A 25 -9.58 -1.93 -8.90
CA PRO A 25 -9.45 -3.21 -9.63
C PRO A 25 -8.41 -3.20 -10.76
N LYS A 26 -7.96 -2.01 -11.16
CA LYS A 26 -6.90 -1.90 -12.17
C LYS A 26 -5.57 -2.40 -11.65
N LEU A 27 -5.39 -2.45 -10.34
CA LEU A 27 -4.11 -2.85 -9.76
C LEU A 27 -3.91 -4.35 -9.88
N THR A 28 -2.69 -4.72 -10.19
CA THR A 28 -2.30 -6.12 -10.25
C THR A 28 -1.40 -6.43 -9.08
N ASP A 29 -1.13 -7.70 -8.86
CA ASP A 29 -0.21 -8.10 -7.80
C ASP A 29 1.19 -7.53 -8.04
N ASP A 30 1.61 -7.41 -9.29
CA ASP A 30 2.90 -6.82 -9.63
C ASP A 30 2.97 -5.36 -9.24
N ASP A 31 1.87 -4.62 -9.39
CA ASP A 31 1.82 -3.22 -9.01
C ASP A 31 1.99 -3.04 -7.50
N LEU A 32 1.62 -4.04 -6.73
CA LEU A 32 1.67 -4.01 -5.28
C LEU A 32 2.80 -4.84 -4.71
N ASN A 33 3.71 -5.29 -5.57
CA ASN A 33 4.82 -6.13 -5.15
C ASN A 33 5.96 -5.31 -4.55
N PHE A 34 5.65 -4.60 -3.50
CA PHE A 34 6.59 -3.81 -2.73
C PHE A 34 6.40 -4.18 -1.27
N ASP A 35 7.46 -4.11 -0.48
CA ASP A 35 7.32 -4.35 0.94
C ASP A 35 7.06 -3.02 1.67
N GLU A 36 6.85 -3.09 2.95
CA GLU A 36 6.49 -1.91 3.74
C GLU A 36 7.61 -0.87 3.75
N THR A 37 8.86 -1.29 3.66
CA THR A 37 9.99 -0.35 3.63
C THR A 37 10.07 0.42 2.31
N HIS A 38 9.38 -0.04 1.28
CA HIS A 38 9.32 0.62 -0.03
C HIS A 38 7.96 1.22 -0.32
N LYS A 39 7.21 1.55 0.73
CA LYS A 39 5.86 2.08 0.61
C LYS A 39 5.80 3.33 -0.27
N VAL A 40 6.72 4.26 -0.08
CA VAL A 40 6.73 5.50 -0.86
C VAL A 40 6.97 5.19 -2.34
N GLU A 41 7.86 4.27 -2.63
CA GLU A 41 8.13 3.87 -4.01
C GLU A 41 6.89 3.26 -4.65
N MET A 42 6.17 2.43 -3.90
CA MET A 42 4.94 1.84 -4.40
C MET A 42 3.91 2.92 -4.70
N LEU A 43 3.75 3.89 -3.82
CA LEU A 43 2.79 4.96 -4.04
C LEU A 43 3.13 5.77 -5.28
N LYS A 44 4.42 6.05 -5.49
CA LYS A 44 4.85 6.76 -6.70
C LYS A 44 4.60 5.93 -7.96
N HIS A 45 4.76 4.63 -7.87
CA HIS A 45 4.48 3.74 -8.98
C HIS A 45 2.98 3.76 -9.33
N LEU A 46 2.13 3.88 -8.33
CA LEU A 46 0.68 3.88 -8.53
C LEU A 46 0.13 5.22 -9.00
N GLU A 47 0.85 6.31 -8.78
CA GLU A 47 0.38 7.64 -9.17
C GLU A 47 -0.10 7.72 -10.61
N PRO A 48 0.72 7.36 -11.59
CA PRO A 48 0.26 7.44 -12.98
C PRO A 48 -0.78 6.40 -13.32
N LYS A 49 -0.76 5.28 -12.63
CA LYS A 49 -1.69 4.21 -12.92
C LYS A 49 -3.10 4.55 -12.45
N LEU A 50 -3.22 5.23 -11.32
CA LEU A 50 -4.50 5.60 -10.74
C LEU A 50 -4.85 7.06 -10.98
N ALA A 51 -3.97 7.82 -11.63
CA ALA A 51 -4.13 9.26 -11.84
C ALA A 51 -4.34 9.99 -10.52
N MET A 52 -3.63 9.60 -9.48
CA MET A 52 -3.71 10.19 -8.15
C MET A 52 -2.32 10.55 -7.65
N THR A 53 -2.26 11.51 -6.73
CA THR A 53 -0.97 11.86 -6.13
C THR A 53 -0.64 10.90 -5.01
N ALA A 54 0.65 10.81 -4.67
CA ALA A 54 1.09 9.97 -3.55
C ALA A 54 0.44 10.43 -2.24
N GLY A 55 0.21 11.74 -2.08
CA GLY A 55 -0.47 12.25 -0.91
C GLY A 55 -1.88 11.74 -0.78
N GLU A 56 -2.63 11.71 -1.88
CA GLU A 56 -3.99 11.19 -1.88
C GLU A 56 -4.00 9.70 -1.58
N LEU A 57 -3.07 8.95 -2.16
CA LEU A 57 -2.96 7.52 -1.91
C LEU A 57 -2.61 7.23 -0.45
N SER A 58 -1.74 8.05 0.15
CA SER A 58 -1.39 7.92 1.55
C SER A 58 -2.61 8.07 2.44
N VAL A 59 -3.44 9.05 2.15
CA VAL A 59 -4.67 9.29 2.93
C VAL A 59 -5.59 8.08 2.82
N ILE A 60 -5.74 7.55 1.61
CA ILE A 60 -6.58 6.37 1.41
C ILE A 60 -6.05 5.18 2.21
N MET A 61 -4.74 4.97 2.18
CA MET A 61 -4.15 3.86 2.92
C MET A 61 -4.33 4.01 4.43
N GLU A 62 -4.32 5.22 4.93
CA GLU A 62 -4.53 5.45 6.36
C GLU A 62 -5.96 5.16 6.79
N THR A 63 -6.90 5.28 5.89
CA THR A 63 -8.31 5.06 6.18
C THR A 63 -8.77 3.61 5.94
N LEU A 64 -7.91 2.79 5.42
CA LEU A 64 -8.26 1.39 5.14
C LEU A 64 -8.35 0.52 6.40
#